data_2cf5e512e6912798dc3a514e4779427b
#
_entry.id   2cf5e512e6912798dc3a514e4779427b
#
_cell.length_a   1.000
_cell.length_b   1.000
_cell.length_c   1.000
_cell.angle_alpha   90.00
_cell.angle_beta   90.00
_cell.angle_gamma   90.00
#
_symmetry.space_group_name_H-M   'P 1'
#
loop_
_entity.id
_entity.type
_entity.pdbx_description
1 polymer ?
#
loop_
_entity_poly.entity_id
_entity_poly.type
_entity_poly.pdbx_seq_one_letter_code
_entity_poly.pdbx_strand_id
1 'polypeptide(L)' 'MAENMQNEIDDLQMKLAFQDDLLEQLNQVVTNQQQQITNLELALETMKVQVNTMQTSSQESGSQHELPPHY' A
#
# COMPACT_ATOMS: atom_id res chain seq x y z
N MET A 1 31.05 40.06 -10.65
CA MET A 1 30.01 39.52 -11.55
C MET A 1 30.14 38.02 -11.72
N ALA A 2 31.29 37.56 -12.21
CA ALA A 2 31.49 36.13 -12.40
C ALA A 2 31.41 35.37 -11.09
N GLU A 3 31.88 35.97 -10.00
CA GLU A 3 31.83 35.32 -8.70
C GLU A 3 30.39 35.11 -8.24
N ASN A 4 29.54 36.12 -8.47
CA ASN A 4 28.13 35.99 -8.08
C ASN A 4 27.42 34.92 -8.90
N MET A 5 27.74 34.87 -10.20
CA MET A 5 27.13 33.83 -11.05
C MET A 5 27.59 32.46 -10.62
N GLN A 6 28.86 32.31 -10.28
CA GLN A 6 29.36 31.01 -9.82
C GLN A 6 28.69 30.60 -8.50
N ASN A 7 28.52 31.55 -7.60
CA ASN A 7 27.84 31.26 -6.34
C ASN A 7 26.41 30.87 -6.56
N GLU A 8 25.74 31.50 -7.51
CA GLU A 8 24.37 31.16 -7.84
C GLU A 8 24.27 29.74 -8.42
N ILE A 9 25.23 29.39 -9.29
CA ILE A 9 25.26 28.05 -9.87
C ILE A 9 25.50 27.01 -8.80
N ASP A 10 26.45 27.28 -7.90
CA ASP A 10 26.75 26.37 -6.81
C ASP A 10 25.51 26.14 -5.93
N ASP A 11 24.80 27.23 -5.64
CA ASP A 11 23.60 27.16 -4.82
C ASP A 11 22.52 26.33 -5.50
N LEU A 12 22.34 26.54 -6.80
CA LEU A 12 21.37 25.79 -7.58
C LEU A 12 21.75 24.32 -7.63
N GLN A 13 23.02 23.99 -7.76
CA GLN A 13 23.46 22.61 -7.78
C GLN A 13 23.17 21.94 -6.46
N MET A 14 23.37 22.64 -5.36
CA MET A 14 23.05 22.09 -4.05
C MET A 14 21.56 21.84 -3.90
N LYS A 15 20.76 22.77 -4.38
CA LYS A 15 19.31 22.61 -4.32
C LYS A 15 18.84 21.44 -5.18
N LEU A 16 19.44 21.27 -6.35
CA LEU A 16 19.12 20.14 -7.22
C LEU A 16 19.46 18.82 -6.56
N ALA A 17 20.63 18.74 -5.96
CA ALA A 17 21.04 17.52 -5.27
C ALA A 17 20.09 17.20 -4.13
N PHE A 18 19.67 18.21 -3.40
CA PHE A 18 18.72 18.04 -2.32
C PHE A 18 17.38 17.54 -2.82
N GLN A 19 16.90 18.12 -3.93
CA GLN A 19 15.65 17.70 -4.53
C GLN A 19 15.71 16.28 -5.07
N ASP A 20 16.83 15.92 -5.69
CA ASP A 20 17.02 14.56 -6.16
C ASP A 20 16.93 13.56 -5.02
N ASP A 21 17.54 13.90 -3.90
CA ASP A 21 17.51 13.04 -2.72
C ASP A 21 16.08 12.91 -2.20
N LEU A 22 15.35 14.01 -2.16
CA LEU A 22 13.96 13.99 -1.73
C LEU A 22 13.10 13.14 -2.67
N LEU A 23 13.33 13.26 -3.97
CA LEU A 23 12.58 12.46 -4.94
C LEU A 23 12.86 10.98 -4.75
N GLU A 24 14.11 10.63 -4.48
CA GLU A 24 14.45 9.24 -4.24
C GLU A 24 13.77 8.71 -2.99
N GLN A 25 13.76 9.52 -1.92
CA GLN A 25 13.07 9.13 -0.70
C GLN A 25 11.58 8.98 -0.94
N LEU A 26 10.98 9.90 -1.70
CA LEU A 26 9.57 9.79 -2.04
C LEU A 26 9.28 8.53 -2.83
N ASN A 27 10.15 8.21 -3.78
CA ASN A 27 9.99 6.98 -4.55
C ASN A 27 9.99 5.76 -3.65
N GLN A 28 10.87 5.72 -2.66
CA GLN A 28 10.90 4.62 -1.72
C GLN A 28 9.64 4.54 -0.90
N VAL A 29 9.14 5.70 -0.46
CA VAL A 29 7.89 5.73 0.32
C VAL A 29 6.74 5.23 -0.53
N VAL A 30 6.64 5.69 -1.78
CA VAL A 30 5.57 5.26 -2.68
C VAL A 30 5.66 3.76 -2.92
N THR A 31 6.85 3.24 -3.15
CA THR A 31 7.03 1.81 -3.36
C THR A 31 6.59 1.02 -2.14
N ASN A 32 6.99 1.46 -0.95
CA ASN A 32 6.60 0.80 0.28
C ASN A 32 5.09 0.84 0.47
N GLN A 33 4.48 1.97 0.20
CA GLN A 33 3.03 2.11 0.32
C GLN A 33 2.31 1.22 -0.68
N GLN A 34 2.83 1.11 -1.89
CA GLN A 34 2.25 0.23 -2.89
C GLN A 34 2.28 -1.22 -2.41
N GLN A 35 3.37 -1.62 -1.80
CA GLN A 35 3.48 -2.96 -1.26
C GLN A 35 2.51 -3.18 -0.12
N GLN A 36 2.35 -2.20 0.75
CA GLN A 36 1.39 -2.27 1.84
C GLN A 36 -0.03 -2.40 1.31
N ILE A 37 -0.36 -1.64 0.26
CA ILE A 37 -1.68 -1.73 -0.35
C ILE A 37 -1.90 -3.13 -0.91
N THR A 38 -0.92 -3.66 -1.62
CA THR A 38 -1.03 -5.01 -2.16
C THR A 38 -1.23 -6.03 -1.06
N ASN A 39 -0.48 -5.91 0.05
CA ASN A 39 -0.63 -6.82 1.17
C ASN A 39 -2.02 -6.71 1.79
N LEU A 40 -2.54 -5.49 1.91
CA LEU A 40 -3.89 -5.30 2.44
C LEU A 40 -4.93 -5.89 1.51
N GLU A 41 -4.77 -5.73 0.21
CA GLU A 41 -5.68 -6.32 -0.75
C GLU A 41 -5.70 -7.84 -0.64
N LEU A 42 -4.53 -8.44 -0.50
CA LEU A 42 -4.44 -9.89 -0.33
C LEU A 42 -5.10 -10.33 0.98
N ALA A 43 -4.89 -9.58 2.05
CA ALA A 43 -5.50 -9.91 3.33
C ALA A 43 -7.01 -9.81 3.24
N LEU A 44 -7.52 -8.80 2.57
CA LEU A 44 -8.97 -8.65 2.39
C LEU A 44 -9.53 -9.80 1.57
N GLU A 45 -8.83 -10.19 0.51
CA GLU A 45 -9.27 -11.31 -0.32
C GLU A 45 -9.31 -12.60 0.48
N THR A 46 -8.29 -12.83 1.29
CA THR A 46 -8.24 -14.00 2.15
C THR A 46 -9.39 -14.00 3.13
N MET A 47 -9.68 -12.87 3.74
CA MET A 47 -10.78 -12.75 4.68
C MET A 47 -12.11 -12.99 4.00
N LYS A 48 -12.28 -12.49 2.79
CA LYS A 48 -13.50 -12.72 2.02
C LYS A 48 -13.72 -14.21 1.77
N VAL A 49 -12.66 -14.90 1.37
CA VAL A 49 -12.75 -16.34 1.12
C VAL A 49 -13.10 -17.08 2.41
N GLN A 50 -12.47 -16.69 3.52
CA GLN A 50 -12.73 -17.34 4.80
C GLN A 50 -14.17 -17.13 5.24
N VAL A 51 -14.68 -15.91 5.09
CA VAL A 51 -16.06 -15.61 5.47
C VAL A 51 -17.02 -16.42 4.60
N ASN A 52 -16.78 -16.47 3.30
CA ASN A 52 -17.62 -17.27 2.41
C ASN A 52 -17.59 -18.73 2.79
N THR A 53 -16.42 -19.27 3.09
CA THR A 53 -16.29 -20.66 3.50
C THR A 53 -17.06 -20.92 4.78
N MET A 54 -16.94 -20.02 5.75
CA MET A 54 -17.64 -20.17 7.02
C MET A 54 -19.14 -20.11 6.82
N GLN A 55 -19.61 -19.19 5.99
CA GLN A 55 -21.03 -19.08 5.71
C GLN A 55 -21.56 -20.32 5.02
N THR A 56 -20.81 -20.84 4.07
CA THR A 56 -21.21 -22.06 3.37
C THR A 56 -21.28 -23.23 4.32
N SER A 57 -20.27 -23.39 5.17
CA SER A 57 -20.26 -24.45 6.17
C SER A 57 -21.43 -24.32 7.14
N SER A 58 -21.70 -23.10 7.59
CA SER A 58 -22.82 -22.86 8.48
C SER A 58 -24.14 -23.22 7.83
N GLN A 59 -24.32 -22.83 6.57
CA GLN A 59 -25.52 -23.11 5.84
C GLN A 59 -25.72 -24.63 5.68
N GLU A 60 -24.63 -25.30 5.38
CA GLU A 60 -24.72 -26.78 5.25
C GLU A 60 -25.10 -27.42 6.57
N SER A 61 -24.48 -26.94 7.64
CA SER A 61 -24.84 -27.47 8.97
C SER A 61 -26.26 -27.10 9.31
N GLY A 62 -26.67 -25.88 9.03
CA GLY A 62 -28.02 -25.43 9.31
C GLY A 62 -29.06 -26.20 8.54
N SER A 63 -28.77 -26.51 7.29
CA SER A 63 -29.73 -27.24 6.49
C SER A 63 -29.88 -28.69 6.96
N GLN A 64 -28.87 -29.18 7.62
CA GLN A 64 -29.00 -30.52 8.19
C GLN A 64 -29.84 -30.52 9.43
N HIS A 65 -30.03 -29.45 9.97
CA HIS A 65 -30.82 -29.32 11.13
C HIS A 65 -31.80 -28.34 10.99
N GLU A 66 -31.77 -27.81 10.81
CA GLU A 66 -32.30 -26.78 10.72
C GLU A 66 -31.87 -25.72 10.33
N LEU A 67 -31.21 -25.95 10.76
CA LEU A 67 -30.86 -25.05 10.45
C LEU A 67 -30.60 -24.31 10.09
N PRO A 68 -30.62 -24.22 10.45
CA PRO A 68 -30.10 -23.31 10.12
C PRO A 68 -29.89 -22.64 9.71
N PRO A 69 -29.79 -22.57 10.05
CA PRO A 69 -29.35 -21.83 9.74
C PRO A 69 -29.00 -21.13 9.28
N HIS A 70 -28.84 -20.85 9.51
CA HIS A 70 -28.57 -20.45 9.07
C HIS A 70 -28.27 -19.78 8.74
N TYR A 71 -28.18 -19.43 9.20
CA TYR A 71 -27.94 -19.28 9.02
C TYR A 71 -28.09 -18.95 8.66
#